data_29e64dd89a5c766ecf6ab2023c0cdf75
#
_entry.id   29e64dd89a5c766ecf6ab2023c0cdf75
#
_cell.length_a   1.000
_cell.length_b   1.000
_cell.length_c   1.000
_cell.angle_alpha   90.00
_cell.angle_beta   90.00
_cell.angle_gamma   90.00
#
_symmetry.space_group_name_H-M   'P 1'
#
loop_
_entity.id
_entity.type
_entity.pdbx_description
1 polymer ?
#
loop_
_entity_poly.entity_id
_entity_poly.type
_entity_poly.pdbx_seq_one_letter_code
_entity_poly.pdbx_strand_id
1 'polypeptide(L)'
;MRKFLKFILSFTLIAILCGCQRTVIFDIYNNHPKIKIGMSISSEGTFLNNVCASAKKAADEHDVQLEILSANNDQKTQSEQIKKWADDNYAAVIVVLCDDTAGKQILENAGTMPVVFINLCPSDHEVLQSKQNVIYIGGKEGDAGRLQGEFLSEYFISQNNNTPTIAVISGESDNFTSNIRIDAAKEAISNAGLMPFYVYESSGGWDKSKTQSDFYKFLQSKPTIDAVLAVNDDMAIGAADALAQAGYALSSIPIVGVDATPEGRAAVRDGRIDFTVYQNPEYQGAGAVNEIMTMLGGDMPNADVDSIQWHEYMPVTAANIDQLFPDDR
;
A
#
# COMPACT_ATOMS: atom_id res chain seq x y z
N MET A 1 -55.33 29.78 -45.44
CA MET A 1 -54.87 28.44 -45.34
C MET A 1 -53.42 28.21 -45.86
N ARG A 2 -53.01 28.74 -47.03
CA ARG A 2 -51.66 28.52 -47.56
C ARG A 2 -50.47 29.11 -46.71
N LYS A 3 -50.70 30.18 -45.99
CA LYS A 3 -49.69 30.87 -45.16
C LYS A 3 -49.45 30.14 -43.82
N PHE A 4 -50.48 29.48 -43.29
CA PHE A 4 -50.39 28.71 -42.05
C PHE A 4 -49.64 27.38 -42.23
N LEU A 5 -49.79 26.76 -43.38
CA LEU A 5 -49.13 25.50 -43.71
C LEU A 5 -47.59 25.70 -43.90
N LYS A 6 -47.16 26.85 -44.41
CA LYS A 6 -45.73 27.15 -44.56
C LYS A 6 -45.05 27.42 -43.22
N PHE A 7 -45.77 27.93 -42.22
CA PHE A 7 -45.22 28.19 -40.88
C PHE A 7 -45.06 26.92 -40.09
N ILE A 8 -45.97 25.95 -40.22
CA ILE A 8 -45.89 24.64 -39.56
C ILE A 8 -44.75 23.80 -40.15
N LEU A 9 -44.51 23.85 -41.47
CA LEU A 9 -43.42 23.15 -42.12
C LEU A 9 -42.03 23.70 -41.72
N SER A 10 -41.90 25.03 -41.50
CA SER A 10 -40.67 25.63 -41.02
C SER A 10 -40.35 25.25 -39.55
N PHE A 11 -41.39 25.14 -38.71
CA PHE A 11 -41.17 24.79 -37.30
C PHE A 11 -40.78 23.32 -37.09
N THR A 12 -41.35 22.42 -37.89
CA THR A 12 -40.95 20.99 -37.86
C THR A 12 -39.57 20.77 -38.42
N LEU A 13 -39.13 21.54 -39.42
CA LEU A 13 -37.77 21.39 -39.95
C LEU A 13 -36.69 21.89 -38.96
N ILE A 14 -36.98 22.96 -38.19
CA ILE A 14 -36.09 23.47 -37.15
C ILE A 14 -36.00 22.48 -35.94
N ALA A 15 -37.09 21.81 -35.58
CA ALA A 15 -37.10 20.82 -34.50
C ALA A 15 -36.28 19.57 -34.87
N ILE A 16 -36.30 19.15 -36.15
CA ILE A 16 -35.51 17.98 -36.63
C ILE A 16 -34.02 18.34 -36.67
N LEU A 17 -33.64 19.55 -37.06
CA LEU A 17 -32.22 19.97 -37.05
C LEU A 17 -31.67 20.15 -35.62
N CYS A 18 -32.47 20.63 -34.66
CA CYS A 18 -32.06 20.70 -33.25
C CYS A 18 -31.94 19.30 -32.61
N GLY A 19 -32.80 18.35 -32.98
CA GLY A 19 -32.72 16.97 -32.50
C GLY A 19 -31.48 16.24 -32.99
N CYS A 20 -31.12 16.35 -34.27
CA CYS A 20 -29.92 15.77 -34.83
C CYS A 20 -28.62 16.39 -34.29
N GLN A 21 -28.60 17.71 -34.06
CA GLN A 21 -27.41 18.33 -33.45
C GLN A 21 -27.21 17.92 -31.98
N ARG A 22 -28.28 17.71 -31.20
CA ARG A 22 -28.17 17.23 -29.84
C ARG A 22 -27.66 15.78 -29.77
N THR A 23 -28.13 14.89 -30.65
CA THR A 23 -27.69 13.50 -30.70
C THR A 23 -26.24 13.42 -31.16
N VAL A 24 -25.84 14.19 -32.17
CA VAL A 24 -24.47 14.19 -32.68
C VAL A 24 -23.48 14.77 -31.64
N ILE A 25 -23.91 15.85 -30.93
CA ILE A 25 -23.06 16.38 -29.84
C ILE A 25 -22.96 15.42 -28.68
N PHE A 26 -24.04 14.72 -28.31
CA PHE A 26 -24.04 13.74 -27.24
C PHE A 26 -23.15 12.52 -27.58
N ASP A 27 -23.19 12.03 -28.83
CA ASP A 27 -22.33 10.95 -29.30
C ASP A 27 -20.86 11.35 -29.42
N ILE A 28 -20.57 12.63 -29.73
CA ILE A 28 -19.20 13.15 -29.79
C ILE A 28 -18.60 13.25 -28.37
N TYR A 29 -19.38 13.64 -27.36
CA TYR A 29 -18.92 13.74 -25.97
C TYR A 29 -18.75 12.38 -25.29
N ASN A 30 -19.46 11.34 -25.73
CA ASN A 30 -19.38 10.00 -25.14
C ASN A 30 -18.37 9.06 -25.86
N ASN A 31 -17.71 9.49 -26.92
CA ASN A 31 -16.83 8.66 -27.75
C ASN A 31 -15.35 9.02 -27.69
N HIS A 32 -14.92 9.75 -26.65
CA HIS A 32 -13.48 9.87 -26.39
C HIS A 32 -12.96 8.56 -25.82
N PRO A 33 -11.88 7.98 -26.38
CA PRO A 33 -11.26 6.82 -25.77
C PRO A 33 -10.85 7.17 -24.34
N LYS A 34 -11.26 6.34 -23.37
CA LYS A 34 -10.87 6.55 -21.98
C LYS A 34 -9.34 6.54 -21.86
N ILE A 35 -8.82 7.40 -21.00
CA ILE A 35 -7.42 7.35 -20.57
C ILE A 35 -7.19 5.98 -19.94
N LYS A 36 -6.12 5.29 -20.35
CA LYS A 36 -5.74 3.99 -19.79
C LYS A 36 -4.52 4.14 -18.91
N ILE A 37 -4.59 3.63 -17.70
CA ILE A 37 -3.49 3.57 -16.73
C ILE A 37 -3.23 2.10 -16.40
N GLY A 38 -1.97 1.68 -16.41
CA GLY A 38 -1.56 0.38 -15.93
C GLY A 38 -1.08 0.47 -14.47
N MET A 39 -1.42 -0.51 -13.65
CA MET A 39 -0.88 -0.65 -12.29
C MET A 39 -0.30 -2.04 -12.13
N SER A 40 1.03 -2.12 -11.96
CA SER A 40 1.74 -3.36 -11.68
C SER A 40 2.07 -3.44 -10.19
N ILE A 41 1.54 -4.45 -9.52
CA ILE A 41 1.86 -4.74 -8.12
C ILE A 41 2.83 -5.91 -8.02
N SER A 42 3.73 -5.88 -7.02
CA SER A 42 4.71 -6.96 -6.81
C SER A 42 4.03 -8.30 -6.57
N SER A 43 3.05 -8.35 -5.67
CA SER A 43 2.30 -9.55 -5.31
C SER A 43 0.91 -9.17 -4.79
N GLU A 44 0.04 -10.15 -4.62
CA GLU A 44 -1.21 -9.98 -3.88
C GLU A 44 -0.93 -10.01 -2.37
N GLY A 45 -1.74 -9.30 -1.59
CA GLY A 45 -1.68 -9.24 -0.13
C GLY A 45 -2.68 -8.25 0.43
N THR A 46 -3.04 -8.37 1.71
CA THR A 46 -4.12 -7.59 2.33
C THR A 46 -3.92 -6.10 2.17
N PHE A 47 -2.72 -5.59 2.46
CA PHE A 47 -2.42 -4.16 2.31
C PHE A 47 -2.49 -3.70 0.84
N LEU A 48 -1.83 -4.41 -0.09
CA LEU A 48 -1.82 -4.03 -1.50
C LEU A 48 -3.20 -4.15 -2.15
N ASN A 49 -4.06 -5.07 -1.69
CA ASN A 49 -5.45 -5.14 -2.13
C ASN A 49 -6.24 -3.88 -1.73
N ASN A 50 -6.00 -3.31 -0.53
CA ASN A 50 -6.59 -2.05 -0.11
C ASN A 50 -6.07 -0.86 -0.93
N VAL A 51 -4.78 -0.83 -1.26
CA VAL A 51 -4.18 0.15 -2.18
C VAL A 51 -4.82 0.07 -3.56
N CYS A 52 -4.98 -1.15 -4.11
CA CYS A 52 -5.64 -1.38 -5.40
C CYS A 52 -7.11 -0.94 -5.40
N ALA A 53 -7.84 -1.21 -4.31
CA ALA A 53 -9.23 -0.77 -4.18
C ALA A 53 -9.35 0.76 -4.17
N SER A 54 -8.45 1.44 -3.47
CA SER A 54 -8.37 2.89 -3.44
C SER A 54 -8.01 3.48 -4.81
N ALA A 55 -7.03 2.90 -5.51
CA ALA A 55 -6.67 3.32 -6.87
C ALA A 55 -7.84 3.14 -7.85
N LYS A 56 -8.58 2.02 -7.77
CA LYS A 56 -9.78 1.78 -8.61
C LYS A 56 -10.85 2.85 -8.37
N LYS A 57 -11.13 3.16 -7.10
CA LYS A 57 -12.11 4.20 -6.75
C LYS A 57 -11.73 5.56 -7.36
N ALA A 58 -10.48 5.98 -7.22
CA ALA A 58 -9.99 7.23 -7.80
C ALA A 58 -10.02 7.20 -9.34
N ALA A 59 -9.69 6.07 -9.98
CA ALA A 59 -9.79 5.92 -11.42
C ALA A 59 -11.24 6.06 -11.93
N ASP A 60 -12.21 5.49 -11.21
CA ASP A 60 -13.64 5.65 -11.53
C ASP A 60 -14.10 7.11 -11.38
N GLU A 61 -13.64 7.83 -10.36
CA GLU A 61 -13.94 9.25 -10.14
C GLU A 61 -13.40 10.15 -11.27
N HIS A 62 -12.25 9.77 -11.88
CA HIS A 62 -11.64 10.46 -13.02
C HIS A 62 -12.11 9.94 -14.40
N ASP A 63 -13.04 8.99 -14.46
CA ASP A 63 -13.46 8.29 -15.70
C ASP A 63 -12.29 7.66 -16.48
N VAL A 64 -11.32 7.08 -15.76
CA VAL A 64 -10.12 6.44 -16.28
C VAL A 64 -10.27 4.91 -16.25
N GLN A 65 -9.74 4.24 -17.27
CA GLN A 65 -9.63 2.78 -17.25
C GLN A 65 -8.31 2.38 -16.56
N LEU A 66 -8.42 1.78 -15.38
CA LEU A 66 -7.30 1.22 -14.64
C LEU A 66 -7.21 -0.30 -14.81
N GLU A 67 -6.12 -0.78 -15.37
CA GLU A 67 -5.78 -2.21 -15.43
C GLU A 67 -4.76 -2.52 -14.35
N ILE A 68 -5.06 -3.52 -13.48
CA ILE A 68 -4.17 -3.93 -12.39
C ILE A 68 -3.70 -5.35 -12.64
N LEU A 69 -2.38 -5.57 -12.63
CA LEU A 69 -1.76 -6.88 -12.79
C LEU A 69 -0.77 -7.15 -11.65
N SER A 70 -0.79 -8.37 -11.12
CA SER A 70 0.26 -8.86 -10.22
C SER A 70 1.44 -9.39 -11.03
N ALA A 71 2.65 -9.05 -10.61
CA ALA A 71 3.87 -9.63 -11.15
C ALA A 71 4.29 -10.91 -10.43
N ASN A 72 3.60 -11.30 -9.33
CA ASN A 72 3.90 -12.49 -8.53
C ASN A 72 5.37 -12.56 -8.07
N ASN A 73 5.91 -11.42 -7.64
CA ASN A 73 7.31 -11.21 -7.23
C ASN A 73 8.35 -11.56 -8.32
N ASP A 74 7.93 -11.56 -9.59
CA ASP A 74 8.83 -11.77 -10.72
C ASP A 74 9.12 -10.45 -11.45
N GLN A 75 10.31 -9.90 -11.23
CA GLN A 75 10.76 -8.65 -11.84
C GLN A 75 10.73 -8.69 -13.38
N LYS A 76 10.95 -9.86 -13.99
CA LYS A 76 10.86 -10.02 -15.44
C LYS A 76 9.42 -9.84 -15.92
N THR A 77 8.47 -10.52 -15.26
CA THR A 77 7.04 -10.38 -15.53
C THR A 77 6.61 -8.92 -15.37
N GLN A 78 7.05 -8.23 -14.30
CA GLN A 78 6.77 -6.81 -14.09
C GLN A 78 7.28 -5.94 -15.25
N SER A 79 8.51 -6.16 -15.69
CA SER A 79 9.11 -5.44 -16.82
C SER A 79 8.34 -5.67 -18.13
N GLU A 80 7.87 -6.90 -18.39
CA GLU A 80 7.06 -7.25 -19.55
C GLU A 80 5.67 -6.57 -19.52
N GLN A 81 5.02 -6.47 -18.33
CA GLN A 81 3.77 -5.74 -18.14
C GLN A 81 3.91 -4.26 -18.51
N ILE A 82 4.92 -3.59 -17.94
CA ILE A 82 5.18 -2.17 -18.21
C ILE A 82 5.45 -1.92 -19.68
N LYS A 83 6.33 -2.74 -20.30
CA LYS A 83 6.62 -2.64 -21.72
C LYS A 83 5.38 -2.84 -22.59
N LYS A 84 4.55 -3.84 -22.27
CA LYS A 84 3.30 -4.08 -22.98
C LYS A 84 2.37 -2.87 -22.93
N TRP A 85 2.21 -2.23 -21.77
CA TRP A 85 1.37 -1.04 -21.65
C TRP A 85 1.93 0.14 -22.44
N ALA A 86 3.27 0.30 -22.52
CA ALA A 86 3.88 1.30 -23.38
C ALA A 86 3.58 1.03 -24.86
N ASP A 87 3.73 -0.23 -25.31
CA ASP A 87 3.45 -0.64 -26.69
C ASP A 87 1.94 -0.50 -27.04
N ASP A 88 1.04 -0.68 -26.06
CA ASP A 88 -0.43 -0.55 -26.18
C ASP A 88 -0.93 0.89 -25.98
N ASN A 89 -0.04 1.88 -25.88
CA ASN A 89 -0.33 3.31 -25.72
C ASN A 89 -1.14 3.65 -24.47
N TYR A 90 -0.83 3.03 -23.34
CA TYR A 90 -1.32 3.49 -22.05
C TYR A 90 -0.76 4.88 -21.74
N ALA A 91 -1.53 5.68 -21.03
CA ALA A 91 -1.16 7.06 -20.72
C ALA A 91 -0.11 7.18 -19.60
N ALA A 92 -0.12 6.24 -18.65
CA ALA A 92 0.77 6.23 -17.48
C ALA A 92 0.81 4.87 -16.82
N VAL A 93 1.74 4.68 -15.87
CA VAL A 93 1.82 3.47 -15.04
C VAL A 93 2.04 3.79 -13.56
N ILE A 94 1.43 2.97 -12.70
CA ILE A 94 1.67 2.90 -11.25
C ILE A 94 2.43 1.61 -10.98
N VAL A 95 3.48 1.65 -10.15
CA VAL A 95 4.34 0.49 -9.93
C VAL A 95 4.64 0.29 -8.45
N VAL A 96 4.26 -0.88 -7.92
CA VAL A 96 4.83 -1.44 -6.69
C VAL A 96 5.97 -2.37 -7.12
N LEU A 97 7.20 -1.98 -6.90
CA LEU A 97 8.37 -2.73 -7.37
C LEU A 97 8.43 -4.16 -6.77
N CYS A 98 8.85 -5.14 -7.58
CA CYS A 98 9.26 -6.46 -7.10
C CYS A 98 10.68 -6.42 -6.49
N ASP A 99 11.53 -5.58 -7.06
CA ASP A 99 12.94 -5.40 -6.70
C ASP A 99 13.23 -3.89 -6.67
N ASP A 100 13.67 -3.39 -5.51
CA ASP A 100 13.96 -1.97 -5.30
C ASP A 100 15.07 -1.42 -6.20
N THR A 101 15.94 -2.29 -6.74
CA THR A 101 17.00 -1.92 -7.68
C THR A 101 16.51 -1.77 -9.13
N ALA A 102 15.27 -2.20 -9.43
CA ALA A 102 14.75 -2.26 -10.82
C ALA A 102 14.23 -0.92 -11.36
N GLY A 103 14.22 0.14 -10.56
CA GLY A 103 13.63 1.43 -10.93
C GLY A 103 14.05 1.94 -12.31
N LYS A 104 15.35 1.90 -12.62
CA LYS A 104 15.88 2.32 -13.93
C LYS A 104 15.31 1.49 -15.08
N GLN A 105 15.24 0.16 -14.94
CA GLN A 105 14.68 -0.72 -15.95
C GLN A 105 13.18 -0.46 -16.19
N ILE A 106 12.43 -0.18 -15.13
CA ILE A 106 11.01 0.21 -15.23
C ILE A 106 10.88 1.49 -16.07
N LEU A 107 11.70 2.53 -15.82
CA LEU A 107 11.67 3.77 -16.59
C LEU A 107 12.07 3.59 -18.06
N GLU A 108 13.01 2.70 -18.35
CA GLU A 108 13.39 2.34 -19.72
C GLU A 108 12.21 1.67 -20.44
N ASN A 109 11.50 0.74 -19.79
CA ASN A 109 10.33 0.07 -20.35
C ASN A 109 9.13 0.99 -20.50
N ALA A 110 8.90 1.92 -19.56
CA ALA A 110 7.82 2.90 -19.62
C ALA A 110 8.03 3.98 -20.70
N GLY A 111 9.26 4.20 -21.16
CA GLY A 111 9.57 5.19 -22.18
C GLY A 111 9.27 6.61 -21.74
N THR A 112 8.26 7.24 -22.36
CA THR A 112 7.83 8.61 -22.04
C THR A 112 6.61 8.69 -21.12
N MET A 113 6.01 7.55 -20.77
CA MET A 113 4.85 7.54 -19.85
C MET A 113 5.25 8.10 -18.47
N PRO A 114 4.37 8.86 -17.82
CA PRO A 114 4.46 9.11 -16.37
C PRO A 114 4.53 7.81 -15.58
N VAL A 115 5.39 7.80 -14.55
CA VAL A 115 5.56 6.65 -13.64
C VAL A 115 5.41 7.12 -12.20
N VAL A 116 4.49 6.51 -11.50
CA VAL A 116 4.35 6.68 -10.05
C VAL A 116 4.73 5.39 -9.35
N PHE A 117 5.88 5.39 -8.69
CA PHE A 117 6.25 4.31 -7.78
C PHE A 117 5.50 4.49 -6.46
N ILE A 118 4.99 3.39 -5.91
CA ILE A 118 4.30 3.39 -4.61
C ILE A 118 4.79 2.24 -3.74
N ASN A 119 4.63 2.34 -2.44
CA ASN A 119 4.96 1.35 -1.43
C ASN A 119 6.47 1.07 -1.32
N LEU A 120 7.08 0.37 -2.28
CA LEU A 120 8.53 0.13 -2.31
C LEU A 120 9.24 1.22 -3.12
N CYS A 121 10.07 2.02 -2.43
CA CYS A 121 10.87 3.07 -3.05
C CYS A 121 12.04 2.46 -3.84
N PRO A 122 12.35 2.95 -5.06
CA PRO A 122 13.60 2.60 -5.72
C PRO A 122 14.80 2.92 -4.81
N SER A 123 15.72 1.97 -4.64
CA SER A 123 16.94 2.16 -3.81
C SER A 123 17.90 3.19 -4.40
N ASP A 124 17.92 3.34 -5.73
CA ASP A 124 18.60 4.44 -6.43
C ASP A 124 17.63 5.62 -6.61
N HIS A 125 17.71 6.59 -5.71
CA HIS A 125 16.85 7.78 -5.76
C HIS A 125 17.13 8.70 -6.95
N GLU A 126 18.29 8.60 -7.64
CA GLU A 126 18.54 9.36 -8.86
C GLU A 126 17.55 9.00 -9.96
N VAL A 127 16.98 7.79 -9.91
CA VAL A 127 15.90 7.34 -10.81
C VAL A 127 14.69 8.27 -10.75
N LEU A 128 14.29 8.72 -9.55
CA LEU A 128 13.12 9.60 -9.35
C LEU A 128 13.36 11.00 -9.93
N GLN A 129 14.60 11.47 -9.90
CA GLN A 129 14.99 12.79 -10.42
C GLN A 129 15.33 12.77 -11.92
N SER A 130 15.39 11.59 -12.53
CA SER A 130 15.82 11.43 -13.94
C SER A 130 14.84 12.01 -14.95
N LYS A 131 13.56 12.18 -14.58
CA LYS A 131 12.48 12.74 -15.41
C LYS A 131 11.49 13.50 -14.54
N GLN A 132 10.89 14.56 -15.07
CA GLN A 132 9.90 15.39 -14.38
C GLN A 132 8.55 14.68 -14.11
N ASN A 133 8.27 13.59 -14.83
CA ASN A 133 7.04 12.82 -14.73
C ASN A 133 7.24 11.48 -13.99
N VAL A 134 8.18 11.44 -13.05
CA VAL A 134 8.46 10.28 -12.19
C VAL A 134 8.44 10.74 -10.75
N ILE A 135 7.66 10.05 -9.91
CA ILE A 135 7.62 10.29 -8.47
C ILE A 135 7.48 8.97 -7.69
N TYR A 136 7.78 9.04 -6.41
CA TYR A 136 7.45 8.01 -5.44
C TYR A 136 6.45 8.53 -4.41
N ILE A 137 5.46 7.70 -4.03
CA ILE A 137 4.49 7.95 -2.97
C ILE A 137 4.52 6.80 -1.96
N GLY A 138 4.89 7.07 -0.72
CA GLY A 138 4.93 6.03 0.32
C GLY A 138 5.44 6.54 1.66
N GLY A 139 5.65 5.63 2.59
CA GLY A 139 6.17 5.92 3.93
C GLY A 139 7.66 5.65 4.05
N LYS A 140 8.26 6.19 5.11
CA LYS A 140 9.63 5.85 5.51
C LYS A 140 9.59 4.59 6.36
N GLU A 141 9.92 3.45 5.79
CA GLU A 141 9.79 2.14 6.44
C GLU A 141 10.49 2.04 7.80
N GLY A 142 11.60 2.75 7.97
CA GLY A 142 12.29 2.85 9.25
C GLY A 142 11.44 3.51 10.36
N ASP A 143 10.56 4.46 10.01
CA ASP A 143 9.66 5.06 11.00
C ASP A 143 8.63 4.06 11.52
N ALA A 144 8.12 3.16 10.68
CA ALA A 144 7.21 2.10 11.12
C ALA A 144 7.90 1.16 12.12
N GLY A 145 9.11 0.69 11.78
CA GLY A 145 9.88 -0.16 12.69
C GLY A 145 10.25 0.55 13.99
N ARG A 146 10.70 1.81 13.92
CA ARG A 146 10.99 2.62 15.11
C ARG A 146 9.78 2.72 16.04
N LEU A 147 8.58 3.00 15.52
CA LEU A 147 7.35 3.06 16.32
C LEU A 147 7.03 1.73 17.00
N GLN A 148 7.24 0.58 16.31
CA GLN A 148 7.10 -0.75 16.92
C GLN A 148 8.10 -0.96 18.06
N GLY A 149 9.38 -0.59 17.84
CA GLY A 149 10.44 -0.72 18.84
C GLY A 149 10.23 0.19 20.04
N GLU A 150 9.77 1.41 19.84
CA GLU A 150 9.43 2.36 20.91
C GLU A 150 8.29 1.81 21.79
N PHE A 151 7.21 1.31 21.17
CA PHE A 151 6.09 0.71 21.91
C PHE A 151 6.55 -0.48 22.77
N LEU A 152 7.33 -1.41 22.20
CA LEU A 152 7.86 -2.56 22.97
C LEU A 152 8.81 -2.10 24.08
N SER A 153 9.61 -1.07 23.84
CA SER A 153 10.52 -0.52 24.84
C SER A 153 9.79 0.08 26.03
N GLU A 154 8.76 0.89 25.78
CA GLU A 154 7.91 1.45 26.83
C GLU A 154 7.24 0.35 27.66
N TYR A 155 6.73 -0.69 26.98
CA TYR A 155 6.11 -1.83 27.66
C TYR A 155 7.13 -2.52 28.59
N PHE A 156 8.33 -2.91 28.11
CA PHE A 156 9.30 -3.64 28.91
C PHE A 156 9.91 -2.81 30.05
N ILE A 157 10.15 -1.52 29.82
CA ILE A 157 10.58 -0.60 30.89
C ILE A 157 9.52 -0.57 32.00
N SER A 158 8.22 -0.48 31.66
CA SER A 158 7.14 -0.49 32.64
C SER A 158 7.08 -1.80 33.45
N GLN A 159 7.51 -2.92 32.86
CA GLN A 159 7.55 -4.23 33.51
C GLN A 159 8.87 -4.48 34.24
N ASN A 160 9.84 -3.55 34.23
CA ASN A 160 11.20 -3.72 34.74
C ASN A 160 11.93 -4.92 34.08
N ASN A 161 11.60 -5.28 32.84
CA ASN A 161 12.24 -6.34 32.06
C ASN A 161 13.27 -5.75 31.10
N ASN A 162 14.56 -5.73 31.50
CA ASN A 162 15.63 -5.16 30.69
C ASN A 162 16.22 -6.15 29.67
N THR A 163 15.84 -7.43 29.74
CA THR A 163 16.37 -8.51 28.88
C THR A 163 15.25 -9.39 28.33
N PRO A 164 14.27 -8.78 27.60
CA PRO A 164 13.12 -9.54 27.11
C PRO A 164 13.51 -10.55 26.03
N THR A 165 12.71 -11.63 25.94
CA THR A 165 12.79 -12.60 24.85
C THR A 165 11.79 -12.27 23.77
N ILE A 166 12.26 -11.96 22.56
CA ILE A 166 11.44 -11.46 21.47
C ILE A 166 11.47 -12.44 20.29
N ALA A 167 10.30 -12.79 19.76
CA ALA A 167 10.18 -13.46 18.47
C ALA A 167 10.03 -12.39 17.37
N VAL A 168 10.82 -12.48 16.30
CA VAL A 168 10.79 -11.61 15.14
C VAL A 168 10.28 -12.36 13.93
N ILE A 169 9.27 -11.81 13.26
CA ILE A 169 8.66 -12.41 12.08
C ILE A 169 8.78 -11.40 10.92
N SER A 170 9.67 -11.74 9.99
CA SER A 170 9.92 -10.95 8.78
C SER A 170 8.92 -11.25 7.67
N GLY A 171 8.87 -10.41 6.65
CA GLY A 171 8.21 -10.70 5.38
C GLY A 171 8.91 -11.81 4.61
N GLU A 172 9.10 -11.66 3.32
CA GLU A 172 9.92 -12.57 2.53
C GLU A 172 11.40 -12.45 2.91
N SER A 173 12.15 -13.53 2.70
CA SER A 173 13.60 -13.51 2.91
C SER A 173 14.24 -12.43 2.03
N ASP A 174 15.17 -11.67 2.60
CA ASP A 174 15.92 -10.59 1.94
C ASP A 174 15.06 -9.42 1.41
N ASN A 175 13.78 -9.32 1.84
CA ASN A 175 12.94 -8.20 1.47
C ASN A 175 13.40 -6.90 2.15
N PHE A 176 13.67 -5.86 1.33
CA PHE A 176 14.21 -4.57 1.75
C PHE A 176 13.33 -3.88 2.81
N THR A 177 12.02 -3.76 2.57
CA THR A 177 11.05 -3.16 3.51
C THR A 177 11.07 -3.88 4.86
N SER A 178 11.05 -5.21 4.82
CA SER A 178 11.05 -6.04 6.03
C SER A 178 12.31 -5.81 6.87
N ASN A 179 13.47 -5.79 6.23
CA ASN A 179 14.75 -5.59 6.91
C ASN A 179 14.85 -4.21 7.55
N ILE A 180 14.45 -3.15 6.85
CA ILE A 180 14.44 -1.78 7.39
C ILE A 180 13.53 -1.66 8.62
N ARG A 181 12.31 -2.25 8.58
CA ARG A 181 11.40 -2.24 9.74
C ARG A 181 12.03 -2.95 10.93
N ILE A 182 12.59 -4.14 10.72
CA ILE A 182 13.22 -4.93 11.79
C ILE A 182 14.44 -4.20 12.37
N ASP A 183 15.32 -3.68 11.53
CA ASP A 183 16.54 -3.01 11.99
C ASP A 183 16.21 -1.77 12.79
N ALA A 184 15.27 -0.94 12.32
CA ALA A 184 14.83 0.25 13.03
C ALA A 184 14.13 -0.09 14.36
N ALA A 185 13.33 -1.17 14.42
CA ALA A 185 12.72 -1.62 15.67
C ALA A 185 13.79 -2.12 16.68
N LYS A 186 14.74 -2.92 16.22
CA LYS A 186 15.86 -3.40 17.06
C LYS A 186 16.73 -2.25 17.55
N GLU A 187 16.98 -1.25 16.69
CA GLU A 187 17.72 -0.03 17.05
C GLU A 187 16.97 0.77 18.12
N ALA A 188 15.66 0.99 17.97
CA ALA A 188 14.84 1.70 18.95
C ALA A 188 14.86 1.00 20.32
N ILE A 189 14.74 -0.34 20.34
CA ILE A 189 14.82 -1.13 21.57
C ILE A 189 16.21 -1.00 22.22
N SER A 190 17.28 -1.08 21.44
CA SER A 190 18.65 -0.91 21.94
C SER A 190 18.91 0.50 22.48
N ASN A 191 18.41 1.53 21.79
CA ASN A 191 18.56 2.93 22.20
C ASN A 191 17.80 3.23 23.50
N ALA A 192 16.75 2.46 23.81
CA ALA A 192 16.05 2.52 25.10
C ALA A 192 16.81 1.83 26.25
N GLY A 193 18.00 1.26 25.99
CA GLY A 193 18.86 0.59 26.97
C GLY A 193 18.47 -0.85 27.30
N LEU A 194 17.59 -1.47 26.49
CA LEU A 194 17.21 -2.86 26.65
C LEU A 194 18.19 -3.80 25.92
N MET A 195 18.34 -5.01 26.40
CA MET A 195 19.21 -6.05 25.84
C MET A 195 18.40 -7.33 25.54
N PRO A 196 17.57 -7.33 24.49
CA PRO A 196 16.69 -8.45 24.19
C PRO A 196 17.45 -9.68 23.69
N PHE A 197 16.85 -10.86 23.94
CA PHE A 197 17.21 -12.10 23.26
C PHE A 197 16.22 -12.37 22.13
N TYR A 198 16.69 -12.41 20.89
CA TYR A 198 15.88 -12.79 19.74
C TYR A 198 15.86 -14.31 19.62
N VAL A 199 14.78 -14.94 20.14
CA VAL A 199 14.69 -16.41 20.28
C VAL A 199 14.06 -17.10 19.07
N TYR A 200 13.47 -16.32 18.19
CA TYR A 200 12.91 -16.77 16.92
C TYR A 200 13.06 -15.65 15.91
N GLU A 201 13.71 -15.93 14.79
CA GLU A 201 13.79 -15.01 13.66
C GLU A 201 13.47 -15.83 12.40
N SER A 202 12.34 -15.57 11.76
CA SER A 202 11.89 -16.37 10.62
C SER A 202 10.98 -15.56 9.69
N SER A 203 10.98 -15.97 8.41
CA SER A 203 10.11 -15.38 7.41
C SER A 203 8.69 -15.94 7.48
N GLY A 204 7.72 -15.05 7.70
CA GLY A 204 6.29 -15.33 7.56
C GLY A 204 5.80 -15.18 6.11
N GLY A 205 6.60 -14.55 5.23
CA GLY A 205 6.27 -14.40 3.80
C GLY A 205 5.04 -13.53 3.54
N TRP A 206 4.77 -12.54 4.42
CA TRP A 206 3.56 -11.68 4.37
C TRP A 206 2.24 -12.46 4.52
N ASP A 207 2.30 -13.74 4.93
CA ASP A 207 1.15 -14.65 4.96
C ASP A 207 0.80 -15.06 6.40
N LYS A 208 -0.45 -14.83 6.78
CA LYS A 208 -1.02 -15.18 8.09
C LYS A 208 -0.94 -16.68 8.37
N SER A 209 -1.37 -17.50 7.42
CA SER A 209 -1.48 -18.96 7.61
C SER A 209 -0.12 -19.61 7.71
N LYS A 210 0.82 -19.17 6.86
CA LYS A 210 2.22 -19.61 6.93
C LYS A 210 2.82 -19.24 8.27
N THR A 211 2.66 -17.98 8.69
CA THR A 211 3.16 -17.51 10.00
C THR A 211 2.58 -18.34 11.14
N GLN A 212 1.25 -18.53 11.18
CA GLN A 212 0.61 -19.36 12.20
C GLN A 212 1.20 -20.77 12.24
N SER A 213 1.31 -21.44 11.08
CA SER A 213 1.83 -22.81 10.99
C SER A 213 3.27 -22.94 11.46
N ASP A 214 4.15 -22.05 10.99
CA ASP A 214 5.58 -22.17 11.25
C ASP A 214 5.92 -21.73 12.68
N PHE A 215 5.31 -20.66 13.17
CA PHE A 215 5.50 -20.21 14.54
C PHE A 215 4.89 -21.20 15.54
N TYR A 216 3.74 -21.81 15.26
CA TYR A 216 3.17 -22.87 16.09
C TYR A 216 4.13 -24.06 16.25
N LYS A 217 4.84 -24.48 15.18
CA LYS A 217 5.84 -25.54 15.26
C LYS A 217 6.97 -25.19 16.25
N PHE A 218 7.48 -23.95 16.19
CA PHE A 218 8.49 -23.47 17.12
C PHE A 218 7.97 -23.48 18.57
N LEU A 219 6.73 -23.06 18.79
CA LEU A 219 6.10 -22.98 20.11
C LEU A 219 5.88 -24.37 20.77
N GLN A 220 5.99 -25.49 20.03
CA GLN A 220 5.87 -26.82 20.60
C GLN A 220 7.01 -27.15 21.61
N SER A 221 8.16 -26.48 21.50
CA SER A 221 9.27 -26.59 22.47
C SER A 221 9.00 -25.79 23.76
N LYS A 222 7.87 -25.09 23.87
CA LYS A 222 7.50 -24.23 24.99
C LYS A 222 8.57 -23.19 25.37
N PRO A 223 9.08 -22.43 24.41
CA PRO A 223 10.05 -21.37 24.71
C PRO A 223 9.42 -20.26 25.55
N THR A 224 10.25 -19.52 26.28
CA THR A 224 9.83 -18.25 26.85
C THR A 224 9.70 -17.22 25.73
N ILE A 225 8.57 -16.53 25.64
CA ILE A 225 8.30 -15.43 24.70
C ILE A 225 7.72 -14.28 25.49
N ASP A 226 8.39 -13.13 25.47
CA ASP A 226 7.93 -11.92 26.14
C ASP A 226 7.26 -10.94 25.15
N ALA A 227 7.58 -11.01 23.86
CA ALA A 227 6.90 -10.25 22.81
C ALA A 227 7.03 -10.89 21.43
N VAL A 228 6.17 -10.43 20.49
CA VAL A 228 6.29 -10.71 19.05
C VAL A 228 6.40 -9.41 18.28
N LEU A 229 7.48 -9.25 17.52
CA LEU A 229 7.69 -8.20 16.52
C LEU A 229 7.41 -8.80 15.14
N ALA A 230 6.24 -8.51 14.58
CA ALA A 230 5.88 -8.87 13.21
C ALA A 230 5.85 -7.61 12.33
N VAL A 231 6.41 -7.69 11.12
CA VAL A 231 6.56 -6.51 10.26
C VAL A 231 5.30 -6.14 9.47
N ASN A 232 4.19 -6.91 9.63
CA ASN A 232 2.85 -6.50 9.19
C ASN A 232 1.74 -7.16 10.04
N ASP A 233 0.48 -6.72 9.81
CA ASP A 233 -0.69 -7.19 10.56
C ASP A 233 -1.04 -8.66 10.29
N ASP A 234 -0.97 -9.12 9.05
CA ASP A 234 -1.28 -10.50 8.70
C ASP A 234 -0.40 -11.48 9.48
N MET A 235 0.90 -11.19 9.56
CA MET A 235 1.83 -12.01 10.32
C MET A 235 1.65 -11.83 11.84
N ALA A 236 1.35 -10.63 12.32
CA ALA A 236 1.03 -10.39 13.74
C ALA A 236 -0.19 -11.21 14.19
N ILE A 237 -1.25 -11.21 13.38
CA ILE A 237 -2.46 -12.01 13.64
C ILE A 237 -2.14 -13.51 13.57
N GLY A 238 -1.35 -13.94 12.59
CA GLY A 238 -0.90 -15.33 12.49
C GLY A 238 -0.11 -15.79 13.71
N ALA A 239 0.76 -14.92 14.25
CA ALA A 239 1.49 -15.17 15.48
C ALA A 239 0.58 -15.25 16.72
N ALA A 240 -0.40 -14.36 16.84
CA ALA A 240 -1.41 -14.40 17.89
C ALA A 240 -2.19 -15.72 17.87
N ASP A 241 -2.63 -16.17 16.67
CA ASP A 241 -3.33 -17.44 16.50
C ASP A 241 -2.44 -18.64 16.91
N ALA A 242 -1.15 -18.62 16.55
CA ALA A 242 -0.20 -19.65 16.93
C ALA A 242 0.03 -19.72 18.46
N LEU A 243 0.20 -18.56 19.12
CA LEU A 243 0.36 -18.47 20.57
C LEU A 243 -0.89 -18.99 21.29
N ALA A 244 -2.08 -18.56 20.88
CA ALA A 244 -3.34 -19.04 21.45
C ALA A 244 -3.51 -20.56 21.26
N GLN A 245 -3.22 -21.09 20.10
CA GLN A 245 -3.25 -22.51 19.78
C GLN A 245 -2.26 -23.31 20.63
N ALA A 246 -1.09 -22.73 20.92
CA ALA A 246 -0.07 -23.35 21.76
C ALA A 246 -0.34 -23.18 23.27
N GLY A 247 -1.43 -22.47 23.66
CA GLY A 247 -1.86 -22.28 25.04
C GLY A 247 -1.11 -21.20 25.80
N TYR A 248 -0.53 -20.22 25.11
CA TYR A 248 0.03 -19.00 25.72
C TYR A 248 -1.08 -17.99 26.03
N ALA A 249 -0.91 -17.21 27.09
CA ALA A 249 -1.81 -16.11 27.43
C ALA A 249 -1.44 -14.86 26.67
N LEU A 250 -2.22 -14.48 25.66
CA LEU A 250 -1.94 -13.30 24.81
C LEU A 250 -1.83 -12.01 25.63
N SER A 251 -2.62 -11.85 26.70
CA SER A 251 -2.64 -10.64 27.53
C SER A 251 -1.29 -10.32 28.22
N SER A 252 -0.31 -11.22 28.17
CA SER A 252 1.02 -11.02 28.76
C SER A 252 2.15 -10.97 27.73
N ILE A 253 1.84 -11.08 26.43
CA ILE A 253 2.81 -11.12 25.35
C ILE A 253 2.40 -10.07 24.33
N PRO A 254 2.93 -8.82 24.40
CA PRO A 254 2.60 -7.81 23.42
C PRO A 254 3.02 -8.26 22.01
N ILE A 255 2.09 -8.07 21.08
CA ILE A 255 2.25 -8.40 19.67
C ILE A 255 2.11 -7.12 18.87
N VAL A 256 3.10 -6.79 18.05
CA VAL A 256 3.11 -5.57 17.25
C VAL A 256 3.09 -5.89 15.76
N GLY A 257 2.29 -5.12 14.99
CA GLY A 257 2.13 -5.21 13.55
C GLY A 257 2.42 -3.88 12.83
N VAL A 258 2.17 -3.85 11.53
CA VAL A 258 2.19 -2.67 10.66
C VAL A 258 1.08 -2.84 9.64
N ASP A 259 0.53 -1.77 9.13
CA ASP A 259 -0.47 -1.51 8.11
C ASP A 259 -1.78 -0.93 8.69
N ALA A 260 -2.18 -1.32 9.89
CA ALA A 260 -3.50 -1.07 10.47
C ALA A 260 -4.62 -1.42 9.46
N THR A 261 -4.53 -2.61 8.86
CA THR A 261 -5.56 -3.16 7.98
C THR A 261 -6.90 -3.27 8.71
N PRO A 262 -8.06 -3.40 8.04
CA PRO A 262 -9.32 -3.64 8.73
C PRO A 262 -9.25 -4.81 9.71
N GLU A 263 -8.60 -5.92 9.33
CA GLU A 263 -8.37 -7.10 10.16
C GLU A 263 -7.41 -6.82 11.32
N GLY A 264 -6.33 -6.03 11.05
CA GLY A 264 -5.38 -5.59 12.06
C GLY A 264 -6.06 -4.71 13.12
N ARG A 265 -6.87 -3.74 12.68
CA ARG A 265 -7.65 -2.89 13.59
C ARG A 265 -8.66 -3.67 14.42
N ALA A 266 -9.34 -4.66 13.82
CA ALA A 266 -10.21 -5.56 14.56
C ALA A 266 -9.43 -6.36 15.60
N ALA A 267 -8.24 -6.87 15.24
CA ALA A 267 -7.39 -7.61 16.17
C ALA A 267 -6.86 -6.74 17.33
N VAL A 268 -6.61 -5.44 17.10
CA VAL A 268 -6.28 -4.48 18.18
C VAL A 268 -7.47 -4.28 19.11
N ARG A 269 -8.69 -4.08 18.57
CA ARG A 269 -9.92 -3.92 19.40
C ARG A 269 -10.21 -5.15 20.24
N ASP A 270 -9.96 -6.32 19.69
CA ASP A 270 -10.19 -7.61 20.35
C ASP A 270 -9.06 -7.99 21.34
N GLY A 271 -7.99 -7.21 21.42
CA GLY A 271 -6.82 -7.48 22.26
C GLY A 271 -6.02 -8.70 21.81
N ARG A 272 -6.08 -9.06 20.54
CA ARG A 272 -5.27 -10.14 19.94
C ARG A 272 -3.88 -9.67 19.52
N ILE A 273 -3.77 -8.41 19.12
CA ILE A 273 -2.51 -7.69 18.97
C ILE A 273 -2.61 -6.38 19.74
N ASP A 274 -1.50 -5.83 20.21
CA ASP A 274 -1.49 -4.69 21.11
C ASP A 274 -1.25 -3.38 20.38
N PHE A 275 -0.56 -3.46 19.24
CA PHE A 275 -0.08 -2.31 18.51
C PHE A 275 0.01 -2.62 17.01
N THR A 276 -0.36 -1.66 16.20
CA THR A 276 -0.03 -1.62 14.78
C THR A 276 0.33 -0.21 14.35
N VAL A 277 0.97 -0.08 13.20
CA VAL A 277 1.31 1.22 12.61
C VAL A 277 0.43 1.43 11.39
N TYR A 278 -0.34 2.52 11.37
CA TYR A 278 -1.18 2.84 10.21
C TYR A 278 -0.34 3.31 9.03
N GLN A 279 -0.43 2.54 7.96
CA GLN A 279 0.02 2.89 6.63
C GLN A 279 -1.22 3.19 5.77
N ASN A 280 -1.34 4.42 5.23
CA ASN A 280 -2.56 4.85 4.55
C ASN A 280 -2.63 4.33 3.09
N PRO A 281 -3.50 3.36 2.77
CA PRO A 281 -3.62 2.84 1.41
C PRO A 281 -4.25 3.83 0.43
N GLU A 282 -5.09 4.78 0.91
CA GLU A 282 -5.68 5.80 0.05
C GLU A 282 -4.64 6.82 -0.41
N TYR A 283 -3.73 7.19 0.49
CA TYR A 283 -2.64 8.10 0.14
C TYR A 283 -1.78 7.54 -0.99
N GLN A 284 -1.52 6.22 -0.99
CA GLN A 284 -0.74 5.56 -2.03
C GLN A 284 -1.58 5.30 -3.29
N GLY A 285 -2.72 4.63 -3.18
CA GLY A 285 -3.51 4.20 -4.32
C GLY A 285 -4.22 5.34 -5.04
N ALA A 286 -5.09 6.07 -4.34
CA ALA A 286 -5.79 7.23 -4.90
C ALA A 286 -4.81 8.37 -5.20
N GLY A 287 -3.82 8.60 -4.32
CA GLY A 287 -2.76 9.58 -4.55
C GLY A 287 -2.03 9.36 -5.86
N ALA A 288 -1.64 8.12 -6.18
CA ALA A 288 -0.96 7.80 -7.42
C ALA A 288 -1.82 8.12 -8.67
N VAL A 289 -3.10 7.79 -8.64
CA VAL A 289 -4.02 8.13 -9.75
C VAL A 289 -4.16 9.65 -9.89
N ASN A 290 -4.33 10.38 -8.79
CA ASN A 290 -4.48 11.84 -8.79
C ASN A 290 -3.23 12.54 -9.34
N GLU A 291 -2.03 12.08 -8.95
CA GLU A 291 -0.79 12.65 -9.47
C GLU A 291 -0.57 12.34 -10.95
N ILE A 292 -0.96 11.15 -11.42
CA ILE A 292 -0.97 10.86 -12.85
C ILE A 292 -1.90 11.82 -13.59
N MET A 293 -3.10 12.08 -13.07
CA MET A 293 -4.03 13.01 -13.72
C MET A 293 -3.48 14.45 -13.74
N THR A 294 -2.78 14.87 -12.68
CA THR A 294 -2.05 16.14 -12.61
C THR A 294 -1.00 16.22 -13.72
N MET A 295 -0.13 15.21 -13.83
CA MET A 295 0.92 15.16 -14.86
C MET A 295 0.37 15.09 -16.28
N LEU A 296 -0.72 14.36 -16.52
CA LEU A 296 -1.39 14.30 -17.83
C LEU A 296 -2.09 15.62 -18.19
N GLY A 297 -2.50 16.41 -17.20
CA GLY A 297 -3.01 17.78 -17.37
C GLY A 297 -1.92 18.79 -17.76
N GLY A 298 -0.66 18.43 -17.66
CA GLY A 298 0.51 19.27 -17.97
C GLY A 298 1.07 20.01 -16.75
N ASP A 299 0.56 19.72 -15.56
CA ASP A 299 1.05 20.29 -14.32
C ASP A 299 2.16 19.41 -13.70
N MET A 300 3.00 19.98 -12.85
CA MET A 300 4.01 19.25 -12.11
C MET A 300 3.36 18.46 -10.98
N PRO A 301 3.84 17.23 -10.69
CA PRO A 301 3.35 16.47 -9.56
C PRO A 301 3.68 17.19 -8.24
N ASN A 302 2.81 17.00 -7.24
CA ASN A 302 3.04 17.52 -5.90
C ASN A 302 4.02 16.60 -5.15
N ALA A 303 5.31 16.90 -5.26
CA ALA A 303 6.39 16.14 -4.62
C ALA A 303 7.46 17.10 -4.08
N ASP A 304 8.31 16.62 -3.19
CA ASP A 304 9.49 17.35 -2.72
C ASP A 304 10.56 17.48 -3.83
N VAL A 305 11.70 18.10 -3.49
CA VAL A 305 12.80 18.31 -4.43
C VAL A 305 13.44 16.99 -4.91
N ASP A 306 13.19 15.89 -4.21
CA ASP A 306 13.68 14.56 -4.53
C ASP A 306 12.65 13.73 -5.31
N SER A 307 11.55 14.35 -5.74
CA SER A 307 10.41 13.69 -6.40
C SER A 307 9.71 12.66 -5.52
N ILE A 308 9.59 12.92 -4.24
CA ILE A 308 9.00 12.03 -3.24
C ILE A 308 7.84 12.72 -2.54
N GLN A 309 6.74 11.97 -2.36
CA GLN A 309 5.65 12.31 -1.44
C GLN A 309 5.70 11.36 -0.25
N TRP A 310 6.23 11.84 0.88
CA TRP A 310 6.27 11.07 2.10
C TRP A 310 4.93 11.10 2.81
N HIS A 311 4.46 9.91 3.20
CA HIS A 311 3.34 9.71 4.10
C HIS A 311 3.85 9.41 5.51
N GLU A 312 3.26 10.07 6.52
CA GLU A 312 3.59 9.80 7.92
C GLU A 312 2.87 8.55 8.42
N TYR A 313 3.61 7.69 9.09
CA TYR A 313 3.07 6.56 9.83
C TYR A 313 2.47 7.00 11.16
N MET A 314 1.38 6.38 11.58
CA MET A 314 0.71 6.69 12.84
C MET A 314 0.62 5.46 13.73
N PRO A 315 0.97 5.55 15.04
CA PRO A 315 0.80 4.47 15.98
C PRO A 315 -0.69 4.22 16.28
N VAL A 316 -1.10 2.96 16.29
CA VAL A 316 -2.48 2.53 16.57
C VAL A 316 -2.49 1.53 17.70
N THR A 317 -3.26 1.84 18.74
CA THR A 317 -3.49 1.01 19.93
C THR A 317 -4.97 1.00 20.28
N ALA A 318 -5.38 0.14 21.21
CA ALA A 318 -6.74 0.16 21.72
C ALA A 318 -7.17 1.52 22.32
N ALA A 319 -6.21 2.36 22.73
CA ALA A 319 -6.51 3.66 23.33
C ALA A 319 -6.92 4.75 22.32
N ASN A 320 -6.44 4.66 21.06
CA ASN A 320 -6.66 5.70 20.05
C ASN A 320 -7.40 5.22 18.79
N ILE A 321 -7.59 3.92 18.62
CA ILE A 321 -8.14 3.32 17.39
C ILE A 321 -9.54 3.85 17.05
N ASP A 322 -10.41 4.05 18.02
CA ASP A 322 -11.76 4.55 17.79
C ASP A 322 -11.82 6.03 17.42
N GLN A 323 -10.77 6.78 17.78
CA GLN A 323 -10.61 8.16 17.35
C GLN A 323 -10.07 8.24 15.93
N LEU A 324 -9.12 7.36 15.58
CA LEU A 324 -8.50 7.33 14.25
C LEU A 324 -9.44 6.72 13.20
N PHE A 325 -10.25 5.74 13.58
CA PHE A 325 -11.13 4.99 12.68
C PHE A 325 -12.56 4.90 13.23
N PRO A 326 -13.30 6.03 13.30
CA PRO A 326 -14.63 6.07 13.87
C PRO A 326 -15.69 5.29 13.09
N ASP A 327 -15.46 5.10 11.79
CA ASP A 327 -16.38 4.45 10.85
C ASP A 327 -16.26 2.91 10.83
N ASP A 328 -15.29 2.34 11.55
CA ASP A 328 -15.07 0.89 11.62
C ASP A 328 -15.97 0.15 12.62
N ARG A 329 -17.01 0.81 13.15
CA ARG A 329 -17.90 0.24 14.20
C ARG A 329 -19.10 -0.48 13.61
#